data_4f92577bcb0cd09daf2a920cb111bca5
#
_entry.id   4f92577bcb0cd09daf2a920cb111bca5
#
_cell.length_a   1.000
_cell.length_b   1.000
_cell.length_c   1.000
_cell.angle_alpha   90.00
_cell.angle_beta   90.00
_cell.angle_gamma   90.00
#
_symmetry.space_group_name_H-M   'P 1'
#
loop_
_entity.id
_entity.type
_entity.pdbx_description
1 polymer ?
#
loop_
_entity_poly.entity_id
_entity_poly.type
_entity_poly.pdbx_seq_one_letter_code
_entity_poly.pdbx_strand_id
1 'polypeptide(L)'
;MVLNFWYTGCGPCIREMPELNKWIEVYPDVTYLATTFDSAVQIKKIVESRPFLFTQIADDLFFFETFHVSGMPVTILVDKKGIIRHIEQGTGTAKLRYMQDKLQKLVSE
;
A
#
# COMPACT_ATOMS: atom_id res chain seq x y z
N MET A 1 9.61 -4.47 2.51
CA MET A 1 8.15 -4.50 2.74
C MET A 1 7.51 -3.24 2.19
N VAL A 2 6.36 -3.40 1.56
CA VAL A 2 5.52 -2.27 1.12
C VAL A 2 4.27 -2.26 2.00
N LEU A 3 4.00 -1.11 2.61
CA LEU A 3 2.82 -0.90 3.44
C LEU A 3 1.97 0.22 2.83
N ASN A 4 0.73 -0.09 2.50
CA ASN A 4 -0.21 0.86 1.88
C ASN A 4 -1.37 1.13 2.83
N PHE A 5 -1.66 2.41 3.07
CA PHE A 5 -2.80 2.86 3.85
C PHE A 5 -3.92 3.29 2.90
N TRP A 6 -5.11 2.73 3.06
CA TRP A 6 -6.25 3.00 2.19
C TRP A 6 -7.58 2.92 2.95
N TYR A 7 -8.67 3.27 2.29
CA TYR A 7 -10.01 3.01 2.81
C TYR A 7 -10.98 2.77 1.66
N THR A 8 -12.12 2.17 1.97
CA THR A 8 -13.06 1.68 0.94
C THR A 8 -13.75 2.80 0.17
N GLY A 9 -13.86 4.00 0.75
CA GLY A 9 -14.38 5.18 0.07
C GLY A 9 -13.33 5.99 -0.71
N CYS A 10 -12.11 5.51 -0.77
CA CYS A 10 -10.99 6.26 -1.36
C CYS A 10 -10.83 5.97 -2.85
N GLY A 11 -11.36 6.85 -3.71
CA GLY A 11 -11.23 6.69 -5.15
C GLY A 11 -9.79 6.58 -5.65
N PRO A 12 -8.88 7.51 -5.27
CA PRO A 12 -7.47 7.42 -5.64
C PRO A 12 -6.79 6.13 -5.20
N CYS A 13 -7.12 5.63 -4.00
CA CYS A 13 -6.59 4.35 -3.50
C CYS A 13 -6.98 3.19 -4.41
N ILE A 14 -8.26 3.15 -4.80
CA ILE A 14 -8.80 2.10 -5.66
C ILE A 14 -8.18 2.17 -7.05
N ARG A 15 -8.00 3.38 -7.59
CA ARG A 15 -7.42 3.57 -8.93
C ARG A 15 -5.98 3.09 -9.03
N GLU A 16 -5.20 3.12 -7.95
CA GLU A 16 -3.80 2.67 -7.99
C GLU A 16 -3.61 1.16 -7.81
N MET A 17 -4.65 0.45 -7.36
CA MET A 17 -4.55 -0.99 -7.06
C MET A 17 -3.98 -1.83 -8.21
N PRO A 18 -4.41 -1.65 -9.48
CA PRO A 18 -3.84 -2.43 -10.59
C PRO A 18 -2.33 -2.27 -10.74
N GLU A 19 -1.80 -1.06 -10.55
CA GLU A 19 -0.36 -0.83 -10.62
C GLU A 19 0.37 -1.45 -9.44
N LEU A 20 -0.17 -1.32 -8.23
CA LEU A 20 0.41 -1.94 -7.04
C LEU A 20 0.44 -3.47 -7.15
N ASN A 21 -0.61 -4.06 -7.72
CA ASN A 21 -0.66 -5.50 -7.97
C ASN A 21 0.48 -5.97 -8.89
N LYS A 22 0.89 -5.15 -9.85
CA LYS A 22 2.00 -5.47 -10.74
C LYS A 22 3.35 -5.53 -10.02
N TRP A 23 3.51 -4.77 -8.94
CA TRP A 23 4.74 -4.83 -8.14
C TRP A 23 4.98 -6.24 -7.59
N ILE A 24 3.91 -6.94 -7.21
CA ILE A 24 4.01 -8.32 -6.72
C ILE A 24 4.59 -9.25 -7.78
N GLU A 25 4.22 -9.04 -9.03
CA GLU A 25 4.75 -9.85 -10.15
C GLU A 25 6.24 -9.58 -10.40
N VAL A 26 6.65 -8.32 -10.29
CA VAL A 26 8.05 -7.91 -10.55
C VAL A 26 8.94 -8.25 -9.36
N TYR A 27 8.46 -8.08 -8.14
CA TYR A 27 9.22 -8.31 -6.90
C TYR A 27 8.45 -9.26 -5.97
N PRO A 28 8.35 -10.56 -6.31
CA PRO A 28 7.51 -11.51 -5.58
C PRO A 28 8.01 -11.84 -4.16
N ASP A 29 9.29 -11.59 -3.86
CA ASP A 29 9.87 -11.88 -2.55
C ASP A 29 9.66 -10.77 -1.52
N VAL A 30 9.06 -9.66 -1.93
CA VAL A 30 8.73 -8.55 -1.03
C VAL A 30 7.42 -8.84 -0.32
N THR A 31 7.29 -8.42 0.94
CA THR A 31 6.04 -8.49 1.69
C THR A 31 5.18 -7.26 1.37
N TYR A 32 3.93 -7.49 0.99
CA TYR A 32 2.99 -6.43 0.63
C TYR A 32 1.80 -6.44 1.58
N LEU A 33 1.64 -5.36 2.34
CA LEU A 33 0.54 -5.20 3.31
C LEU A 33 -0.29 -3.97 2.94
N ALA A 34 -1.61 -4.11 3.01
CA ALA A 34 -2.53 -2.99 2.88
C ALA A 34 -3.36 -2.90 4.14
N THR A 35 -3.36 -1.75 4.77
CA THR A 35 -4.06 -1.55 6.03
C THR A 35 -5.16 -0.50 5.88
N THR A 36 -6.29 -0.74 6.53
CA THR A 36 -7.44 0.16 6.54
C THR A 36 -8.14 0.12 7.89
N PHE A 37 -8.77 1.23 8.26
CA PHE A 37 -9.64 1.26 9.44
C PHE A 37 -11.02 0.62 9.18
N ASP A 38 -11.32 0.29 7.93
CA ASP A 38 -12.58 -0.36 7.56
C ASP A 38 -12.62 -1.83 7.98
N SER A 39 -13.82 -2.40 8.04
CA SER A 39 -14.02 -3.79 8.42
C SER A 39 -13.67 -4.76 7.29
N ALA A 40 -13.46 -6.04 7.65
CA ALA A 40 -13.24 -7.10 6.68
C ALA A 40 -14.40 -7.22 5.68
N VAL A 41 -15.64 -7.01 6.12
CA VAL A 41 -16.82 -7.05 5.24
C VAL A 41 -16.77 -5.92 4.21
N GLN A 42 -16.38 -4.72 4.61
CA GLN A 42 -16.24 -3.58 3.70
C GLN A 42 -15.12 -3.81 2.69
N ILE A 43 -13.99 -4.33 3.13
CA ILE A 43 -12.86 -4.68 2.26
C ILE A 43 -13.33 -5.68 1.19
N LYS A 44 -14.01 -6.74 1.61
CA LYS A 44 -14.49 -7.80 0.71
C LYS A 44 -15.36 -7.25 -0.42
N LYS A 45 -16.25 -6.31 -0.11
CA LYS A 45 -17.12 -5.67 -1.12
C LYS A 45 -16.33 -4.95 -2.21
N ILE A 46 -15.20 -4.35 -1.86
CA ILE A 46 -14.36 -3.67 -2.84
C ILE A 46 -13.52 -4.66 -3.64
N VAL A 47 -12.82 -5.58 -2.96
CA VAL A 47 -11.84 -6.45 -3.63
C VAL A 47 -12.48 -7.54 -4.50
N GLU A 48 -13.76 -7.83 -4.33
CA GLU A 48 -14.49 -8.74 -5.21
C GLU A 48 -14.58 -8.19 -6.64
N SER A 49 -14.78 -6.89 -6.80
CA SER A 49 -14.88 -6.24 -8.11
C SER A 49 -13.62 -5.53 -8.54
N ARG A 50 -12.76 -5.17 -7.59
CA ARG A 50 -11.51 -4.44 -7.82
C ARG A 50 -10.40 -5.12 -7.02
N PRO A 51 -9.77 -6.18 -7.58
CA PRO A 51 -8.78 -6.96 -6.84
C PRO A 51 -7.64 -6.11 -6.32
N PHE A 52 -7.33 -6.31 -5.05
CA PHE A 52 -6.15 -5.74 -4.40
C PHE A 52 -5.40 -6.89 -3.74
N LEU A 53 -4.29 -7.31 -4.36
CA LEU A 53 -3.60 -8.56 -4.03
C LEU A 53 -2.65 -8.44 -2.83
N PHE A 54 -2.50 -7.26 -2.26
CA PHE A 54 -1.79 -7.08 -0.99
C PHE A 54 -2.53 -7.82 0.12
N THR A 55 -1.80 -8.31 1.11
CA THR A 55 -2.40 -8.88 2.32
C THR A 55 -3.13 -7.78 3.08
N GLN A 56 -4.43 -7.97 3.32
CA GLN A 56 -5.30 -6.96 3.92
C GLN A 56 -5.28 -7.02 5.44
N ILE A 57 -5.19 -5.86 6.07
CA ILE A 57 -5.31 -5.69 7.52
C ILE A 57 -6.53 -4.79 7.77
N ALA A 58 -7.56 -5.36 8.41
CA ALA A 58 -8.82 -4.67 8.69
C ALA A 58 -8.82 -4.04 10.09
N ASP A 59 -9.75 -3.13 10.33
CA ASP A 59 -10.04 -2.54 11.64
C ASP A 59 -8.80 -1.89 12.29
N ASP A 60 -7.92 -1.30 11.49
CA ASP A 60 -6.63 -0.82 11.96
C ASP A 60 -6.64 0.70 12.17
N LEU A 61 -7.13 1.13 13.32
CA LEU A 61 -6.96 2.51 13.76
C LEU A 61 -5.58 2.74 14.36
N PHE A 62 -4.96 1.71 14.90
CA PHE A 62 -3.70 1.83 15.63
C PHE A 62 -2.58 2.40 14.78
N PHE A 63 -2.32 1.80 13.60
CA PHE A 63 -1.28 2.31 12.71
C PHE A 63 -1.63 3.64 12.08
N PHE A 64 -2.91 3.88 11.78
CA PHE A 64 -3.36 5.19 11.28
C PHE A 64 -3.06 6.30 12.29
N GLU A 65 -3.32 6.07 13.57
CA GLU A 65 -3.02 7.03 14.62
C GLU A 65 -1.52 7.12 14.90
N THR A 66 -0.83 5.98 14.95
CA THR A 66 0.61 5.93 15.24
C THR A 66 1.43 6.68 14.19
N PHE A 67 1.08 6.54 12.91
CA PHE A 67 1.79 7.21 11.82
C PHE A 67 1.15 8.54 11.43
N HIS A 68 0.13 9.00 12.17
CA HIS A 68 -0.60 10.24 11.89
C HIS A 68 -1.13 10.32 10.45
N VAL A 69 -1.68 9.21 9.96
CA VAL A 69 -2.21 9.13 8.59
C VAL A 69 -3.56 9.82 8.54
N SER A 70 -3.65 10.93 7.80
CA SER A 70 -4.89 11.69 7.64
C SER A 70 -5.36 11.79 6.20
N GLY A 71 -4.48 11.62 5.24
CA GLY A 71 -4.82 11.61 3.82
C GLY A 71 -4.33 10.33 3.18
N MET A 72 -5.13 9.76 2.28
CA MET A 72 -4.84 8.49 1.64
C MET A 72 -4.93 8.60 0.13
N PRO A 73 -4.20 7.76 -0.62
CA PRO A 73 -3.36 6.67 -0.12
C PRO A 73 -2.04 7.18 0.45
N VAL A 74 -1.46 6.40 1.37
CA VAL A 74 -0.07 6.57 1.80
C VAL A 74 0.65 5.25 1.57
N THR A 75 1.82 5.30 0.94
CA THR A 75 2.65 4.12 0.68
C THR A 75 3.99 4.29 1.39
N ILE A 76 4.35 3.30 2.19
CA ILE A 76 5.60 3.28 2.95
C ILE A 76 6.46 2.12 2.46
N LEU A 77 7.73 2.38 2.19
CA LEU A 77 8.72 1.37 1.86
C LEU A 77 9.64 1.14 3.06
N VAL A 78 9.73 -0.12 3.47
CA VAL A 78 10.55 -0.54 4.60
C VAL A 78 11.62 -1.49 4.08
N ASP A 79 12.89 -1.26 4.46
CA ASP A 79 14.00 -2.11 4.00
C ASP A 79 14.09 -3.44 4.77
N LYS A 80 15.06 -4.27 4.40
CA LYS A 80 15.26 -5.59 5.00
C LYS A 80 15.66 -5.54 6.48
N LYS A 81 16.08 -4.37 6.95
CA LYS A 81 16.44 -4.15 8.36
C LYS A 81 15.28 -3.62 9.20
N GLY A 82 14.10 -3.42 8.57
CA GLY A 82 12.94 -2.88 9.25
C GLY A 82 12.94 -1.36 9.36
N ILE A 83 13.76 -0.67 8.57
CA ILE A 83 13.86 0.79 8.59
C ILE A 83 12.97 1.37 7.49
N ILE A 84 12.15 2.37 7.85
CA ILE A 84 11.36 3.13 6.88
C ILE A 84 12.30 3.98 6.04
N ARG A 85 12.26 3.77 4.72
CA ARG A 85 13.14 4.45 3.78
C ARG A 85 12.42 5.50 2.94
N HIS A 86 11.16 5.26 2.62
CA HIS A 86 10.37 6.19 1.80
C HIS A 86 8.92 6.21 2.28
N ILE A 87 8.31 7.41 2.29
CA ILE A 87 6.90 7.63 2.57
C ILE A 87 6.36 8.54 1.48
N GLU A 88 5.29 8.12 0.80
CA GLU A 88 4.66 8.92 -0.24
C GLU A 88 3.17 9.04 0.02
N GLN A 89 2.65 10.27 0.06
CA GLN A 89 1.23 10.55 0.19
C GLN A 89 0.63 10.87 -1.16
N GLY A 90 -0.56 10.33 -1.43
CA GLY A 90 -1.25 10.50 -2.69
C GLY A 90 -0.81 9.49 -3.74
N THR A 91 -1.36 9.63 -4.94
CA THR A 91 -1.12 8.71 -6.04
C THR A 91 -0.91 9.45 -7.35
N GLY A 92 -0.67 8.71 -8.40
CA GLY A 92 -0.46 9.20 -9.75
C GLY A 92 0.67 8.43 -10.42
N THR A 93 0.70 8.45 -11.75
CA THR A 93 1.67 7.69 -12.53
C THR A 93 3.11 8.01 -12.14
N ALA A 94 3.42 9.30 -11.97
CA ALA A 94 4.77 9.73 -11.60
C ALA A 94 5.17 9.25 -10.20
N LYS A 95 4.26 9.35 -9.22
CA LYS A 95 4.53 8.91 -7.85
C LYS A 95 4.71 7.40 -7.77
N LEU A 96 3.86 6.63 -8.46
CA LEU A 96 3.96 5.17 -8.47
C LEU A 96 5.25 4.71 -9.13
N ARG A 97 5.67 5.35 -10.22
CA ARG A 97 6.95 5.05 -10.87
C ARG A 97 8.12 5.37 -9.96
N TYR A 98 8.09 6.52 -9.30
CA TYR A 98 9.12 6.92 -8.34
C TYR A 98 9.26 5.89 -7.21
N MET A 99 8.12 5.46 -6.64
CA MET A 99 8.13 4.47 -5.55
C MET A 99 8.61 3.11 -6.03
N GLN A 100 8.24 2.69 -7.25
CA GLN A 100 8.71 1.44 -7.83
C GLN A 100 10.23 1.45 -8.03
N ASP A 101 10.78 2.56 -8.50
CA ASP A 101 12.23 2.71 -8.66
C ASP A 101 12.94 2.61 -7.30
N LYS A 102 12.37 3.21 -6.25
CA LYS A 102 12.91 3.11 -4.89
C LYS A 102 12.82 1.68 -4.36
N LEU A 103 11.71 0.99 -4.62
CA LEU A 103 11.55 -0.41 -4.24
C LEU A 103 12.61 -1.29 -4.91
N GLN A 104 12.87 -1.08 -6.19
CA GLN A 104 13.90 -1.81 -6.91
C GLN A 104 15.27 -1.67 -6.23
N LYS A 105 15.63 -0.46 -5.81
CA LYS A 105 16.90 -0.22 -5.11
C LYS A 105 16.95 -0.94 -3.76
N LEU A 106 15.85 -0.94 -3.01
CA LEU A 106 15.78 -1.63 -1.72
C LEU A 106 15.90 -3.14 -1.87
N VAL A 107 15.27 -3.70 -2.91
CA VAL A 107 15.36 -5.14 -3.21
C VAL A 107 16.80 -5.53 -3.54
N SER A 108 17.56 -4.65 -4.16
CA SER A 108 18.96 -4.89 -4.55
C SER A 108 19.97 -4.72 -3.41
N GLU A 109 19.56 -4.21 -2.29
CA GLU A 109 20.42 -4.03 -1.10
C GLU A 109 20.76 -5.37 -0.42
#